data_ee1af67325336c0a1443ac63046bfc20
#
_entry.id   ee1af67325336c0a1443ac63046bfc20
#
_cell.length_a   1.000
_cell.length_b   1.000
_cell.length_c   1.000
_cell.angle_alpha   90.00
_cell.angle_beta   90.00
_cell.angle_gamma   90.00
#
_symmetry.space_group_name_H-M   'P 1'
#
loop_
_entity.id
_entity.type
_entity.pdbx_description
1 polymer ?
#
loop_
_entity_poly.entity_id
_entity_poly.type
_entity_poly.pdbx_seq_one_letter_code
_entity_poly.pdbx_strand_id
1 'polypeptide(L)'
;METVERHTEVAGLGVHWRQAGDAPILYLHGVPAAGWQWEPFLARTGGIAPDLPGFGRSGKPGDFDYSIPGYDRFIEAFCDHLGLERVTLVMHDWGSVGLAFAQRFPERIERIVLTSVVPFVPGYRWHRVARAWRTPVLGELAMGFTTRFSFRRTLPPEIADRAYAEFDQGTQRAVLRLYRASPPEVLARHGERLGELRCPALVEWPTRDPYIGAEFGQRLADALGGEPQLESIDAGHYPWLDRPEMVDRVARFIN
;
A
#
# COMPACT_ATOMS: atom_id res chain seq x y z
N MET A 1 -10.33 19.58 -0.63
CA MET A 1 -10.92 19.42 0.73
C MET A 1 -9.81 19.61 1.75
N GLU A 2 -10.13 20.16 2.92
CA GLU A 2 -9.17 20.26 4.02
C GLU A 2 -8.91 18.87 4.61
N THR A 3 -7.63 18.57 4.85
CA THR A 3 -7.20 17.30 5.45
C THR A 3 -6.94 17.51 6.93
N VAL A 4 -7.54 16.67 7.76
CA VAL A 4 -7.31 16.65 9.22
C VAL A 4 -6.56 15.40 9.64
N GLU A 5 -5.68 15.54 10.61
CA GLU A 5 -5.01 14.41 11.25
C GLU A 5 -5.86 13.87 12.40
N ARG A 6 -5.91 12.56 12.51
CA ARG A 6 -6.67 11.82 13.53
C ARG A 6 -5.76 10.81 14.21
N HIS A 7 -6.10 10.46 15.42
CA HIS A 7 -5.43 9.41 16.18
C HIS A 7 -6.41 8.72 17.11
N THR A 8 -6.35 7.39 17.19
CA THR A 8 -7.12 6.58 18.12
C THR A 8 -6.40 5.28 18.43
N GLU A 9 -6.96 4.48 19.34
CA GLU A 9 -6.51 3.10 19.57
C GLU A 9 -7.47 2.13 18.87
N VAL A 10 -6.90 1.21 18.09
CA VAL A 10 -7.64 0.14 17.38
C VAL A 10 -7.01 -1.19 17.77
N ALA A 11 -7.77 -2.07 18.40
CA ALA A 11 -7.32 -3.39 18.86
C ALA A 11 -6.00 -3.35 19.67
N GLY A 12 -5.84 -2.35 20.55
CA GLY A 12 -4.65 -2.17 21.38
C GLY A 12 -3.47 -1.50 20.68
N LEU A 13 -3.65 -1.02 19.45
CA LEU A 13 -2.64 -0.33 18.67
C LEU A 13 -3.02 1.14 18.45
N GLY A 14 -2.13 2.08 18.78
CA GLY A 14 -2.30 3.48 18.41
C GLY A 14 -2.21 3.66 16.90
N VAL A 15 -3.26 4.16 16.28
CA VAL A 15 -3.36 4.37 14.83
C VAL A 15 -3.48 5.85 14.54
N HIS A 16 -2.62 6.35 13.69
CA HIS A 16 -2.69 7.69 13.11
C HIS A 16 -3.23 7.59 11.68
N TRP A 17 -4.09 8.54 11.28
CA TRP A 17 -4.54 8.64 9.90
C TRP A 17 -4.82 10.08 9.49
N ARG A 18 -4.88 10.29 8.19
CA ARG A 18 -5.35 11.54 7.56
C ARG A 18 -6.74 11.31 7.00
N GLN A 19 -7.60 12.29 7.17
CA GLN A 19 -8.97 12.25 6.67
C GLN A 19 -9.36 13.56 6.01
N ALA A 20 -10.05 13.47 4.88
CA ALA A 20 -10.71 14.60 4.25
C ALA A 20 -12.15 14.21 3.90
N GLY A 21 -13.14 14.98 4.39
CA GLY A 21 -14.55 14.61 4.26
C GLY A 21 -14.89 13.24 4.87
N ASP A 22 -16.02 12.67 4.46
CA ASP A 22 -16.58 11.45 5.04
C ASP A 22 -16.75 10.32 3.99
N ALA A 23 -16.13 10.45 2.82
CA ALA A 23 -16.20 9.41 1.79
C ALA A 23 -15.58 8.09 2.30
N PRO A 24 -16.23 6.93 2.09
CA PRO A 24 -15.72 5.63 2.54
C PRO A 24 -14.63 5.10 1.60
N ILE A 25 -13.60 5.91 1.39
CA ILE A 25 -12.44 5.57 0.56
C ILE A 25 -11.25 5.34 1.48
N LEU A 26 -10.68 4.15 1.43
CA LEU A 26 -9.53 3.77 2.23
C LEU A 26 -8.27 3.70 1.36
N TYR A 27 -7.31 4.56 1.67
CA TYR A 27 -6.04 4.68 0.98
C TYR A 27 -4.94 3.94 1.73
N LEU A 28 -4.40 2.87 1.15
CA LEU A 28 -3.36 2.06 1.76
C LEU A 28 -2.00 2.32 1.10
N HIS A 29 -1.06 2.81 1.90
CA HIS A 29 0.26 3.25 1.44
C HIS A 29 1.25 2.10 1.31
N GLY A 30 2.36 2.38 0.63
CA GLY A 30 3.50 1.49 0.47
C GLY A 30 4.66 1.74 1.44
N VAL A 31 5.70 0.95 1.28
CA VAL A 31 6.95 1.03 2.04
C VAL A 31 7.97 1.85 1.23
N PRO A 32 8.68 2.79 1.85
CA PRO A 32 8.71 3.17 3.27
C PRO A 32 7.86 4.40 3.62
N ALA A 33 6.83 4.69 2.83
CA ALA A 33 5.95 5.85 3.02
C ALA A 33 4.93 5.63 4.17
N ALA A 34 4.00 6.56 4.30
CA ALA A 34 2.88 6.51 5.22
C ALA A 34 1.65 7.18 4.58
N GLY A 35 0.55 7.30 5.31
CA GLY A 35 -0.72 7.86 4.80
C GLY A 35 -0.58 9.23 4.13
N TRP A 36 0.47 9.99 4.44
CA TRP A 36 0.74 11.28 3.82
C TRP A 36 0.99 11.22 2.30
N GLN A 37 1.41 10.10 1.75
CA GLN A 37 1.59 9.97 0.30
C GLN A 37 0.29 10.21 -0.48
N TRP A 38 -0.85 10.04 0.19
CA TRP A 38 -2.17 10.17 -0.38
C TRP A 38 -2.79 11.58 -0.28
N GLU A 39 -2.05 12.57 0.26
CA GLU A 39 -2.55 13.95 0.39
C GLU A 39 -3.12 14.53 -0.92
N PRO A 40 -2.50 14.33 -2.12
CA PRO A 40 -3.08 14.83 -3.37
C PRO A 40 -4.44 14.20 -3.70
N PHE A 41 -4.64 12.93 -3.37
CA PHE A 41 -5.88 12.21 -3.59
C PHE A 41 -6.94 12.63 -2.57
N LEU A 42 -6.59 12.68 -1.28
CA LEU A 42 -7.48 13.15 -0.22
C LEU A 42 -8.04 14.55 -0.50
N ALA A 43 -7.21 15.46 -0.98
CA ALA A 43 -7.64 16.82 -1.34
C ALA A 43 -8.70 16.80 -2.46
N ARG A 44 -8.67 15.80 -3.34
CA ARG A 44 -9.52 15.71 -4.54
C ARG A 44 -10.79 14.91 -4.32
N THR A 45 -10.71 13.79 -3.62
CA THR A 45 -11.81 12.81 -3.47
C THR A 45 -12.34 12.71 -2.04
N GLY A 46 -11.60 13.23 -1.06
CA GLY A 46 -11.83 12.87 0.33
C GLY A 46 -11.36 11.45 0.64
N GLY A 47 -11.74 10.93 1.81
CA GLY A 47 -11.42 9.59 2.28
C GLY A 47 -10.45 9.55 3.45
N ILE A 48 -9.90 8.39 3.71
CA ILE A 48 -9.15 8.03 4.91
C ILE A 48 -7.85 7.35 4.53
N ALA A 49 -6.72 7.86 5.00
CA ALA A 49 -5.39 7.33 4.74
C ALA A 49 -4.67 7.02 6.06
N PRO A 50 -4.80 5.80 6.61
CA PRO A 50 -4.08 5.41 7.81
C PRO A 50 -2.59 5.27 7.53
N ASP A 51 -1.79 5.55 8.54
CA ASP A 51 -0.43 5.05 8.62
C ASP A 51 -0.54 3.58 9.08
N LEU A 52 -0.12 2.64 8.24
CA LEU A 52 -0.18 1.21 8.56
C LEU A 52 0.69 0.88 9.78
N PRO A 53 0.34 -0.14 10.59
CA PRO A 53 1.17 -0.57 11.72
C PRO A 53 2.64 -0.74 11.35
N GLY A 54 3.53 -0.12 12.11
CA GLY A 54 4.96 -0.12 11.83
C GLY A 54 5.46 1.05 10.99
N PHE A 55 4.56 1.93 10.50
CA PHE A 55 4.90 3.04 9.61
C PHE A 55 4.36 4.37 10.14
N GLY A 56 4.94 5.46 9.60
CA GLY A 56 4.51 6.80 9.93
C GLY A 56 4.45 7.05 11.43
N ARG A 57 3.33 7.59 11.88
CA ARG A 57 3.05 7.95 13.29
C ARG A 57 2.19 6.91 14.02
N SER A 58 1.78 5.84 13.35
CA SER A 58 1.11 4.71 13.99
C SER A 58 2.07 3.90 14.85
N GLY A 59 1.51 3.10 15.76
CA GLY A 59 2.25 2.21 16.64
C GLY A 59 3.14 1.23 15.88
N LYS A 60 4.31 0.94 16.47
CA LYS A 60 5.33 0.04 15.91
C LYS A 60 5.71 -1.08 16.89
N PRO A 61 4.72 -1.80 17.46
CA PRO A 61 4.99 -2.78 18.50
C PRO A 61 5.81 -3.97 17.96
N GLY A 62 6.64 -4.54 18.83
CA GLY A 62 7.49 -5.67 18.46
C GLY A 62 6.73 -6.98 18.27
N ASP A 63 5.54 -7.10 18.82
CA ASP A 63 4.67 -8.27 18.81
C ASP A 63 3.56 -8.21 17.75
N PHE A 64 3.40 -7.10 17.00
CA PHE A 64 2.49 -7.06 15.87
C PHE A 64 2.91 -8.10 14.81
N ASP A 65 1.92 -8.76 14.23
CA ASP A 65 2.13 -9.70 13.13
C ASP A 65 2.33 -8.92 11.80
N TYR A 66 3.59 -8.60 11.51
CA TYR A 66 3.99 -7.93 10.26
C TYR A 66 3.95 -8.91 9.07
N SER A 67 2.83 -9.56 8.85
CA SER A 67 2.53 -10.42 7.72
C SER A 67 1.28 -9.96 6.99
N ILE A 68 1.02 -10.48 5.78
CA ILE A 68 -0.21 -10.18 5.05
C ILE A 68 -1.46 -10.47 5.90
N PRO A 69 -1.59 -11.62 6.59
CA PRO A 69 -2.71 -11.87 7.49
C PRO A 69 -2.80 -10.90 8.68
N GLY A 70 -1.68 -10.43 9.20
CA GLY A 70 -1.68 -9.45 10.28
C GLY A 70 -2.23 -8.10 9.84
N TYR A 71 -1.82 -7.62 8.67
CA TYR A 71 -2.38 -6.39 8.10
C TYR A 71 -3.84 -6.55 7.66
N ASP A 72 -4.24 -7.71 7.15
CA ASP A 72 -5.64 -8.01 6.84
C ASP A 72 -6.53 -7.83 8.08
N ARG A 73 -6.16 -8.44 9.22
CA ARG A 73 -6.89 -8.27 10.49
C ARG A 73 -6.90 -6.82 10.98
N PHE A 74 -5.78 -6.11 10.79
CA PHE A 74 -5.72 -4.69 11.13
C PHE A 74 -6.69 -3.86 10.30
N ILE A 75 -6.75 -4.08 8.98
CA ILE A 75 -7.66 -3.34 8.08
C ILE A 75 -9.11 -3.59 8.47
N GLU A 76 -9.48 -4.85 8.76
CA GLU A 76 -10.81 -5.21 9.27
C GLU A 76 -11.13 -4.43 10.54
N ALA A 77 -10.28 -4.52 11.57
CA ALA A 77 -10.48 -3.85 12.85
C ALA A 77 -10.55 -2.32 12.69
N PHE A 78 -9.77 -1.73 11.80
CA PHE A 78 -9.79 -0.29 11.52
C PHE A 78 -11.08 0.13 10.82
N CYS A 79 -11.55 -0.63 9.81
CA CYS A 79 -12.82 -0.38 9.16
C CYS A 79 -14.00 -0.50 10.15
N ASP A 80 -13.99 -1.52 11.00
CA ASP A 80 -15.03 -1.75 12.00
C ASP A 80 -15.06 -0.64 13.05
N HIS A 81 -13.87 -0.20 13.51
CA HIS A 81 -13.74 0.91 14.46
C HIS A 81 -14.32 2.22 13.92
N LEU A 82 -14.17 2.46 12.61
CA LEU A 82 -14.70 3.65 11.94
C LEU A 82 -16.13 3.47 11.42
N GLY A 83 -16.76 2.32 11.59
CA GLY A 83 -18.10 2.02 11.07
C GLY A 83 -18.17 1.96 9.55
N LEU A 84 -17.07 1.59 8.88
CA LEU A 84 -17.01 1.48 7.43
C LEU A 84 -17.53 0.10 6.99
N GLU A 85 -18.81 0.00 6.74
CA GLU A 85 -19.43 -1.25 6.28
C GLU A 85 -18.98 -1.64 4.86
N ARG A 86 -18.86 -0.65 3.97
CA ARG A 86 -18.36 -0.81 2.59
C ARG A 86 -17.34 0.26 2.28
N VAL A 87 -16.29 -0.11 1.52
CA VAL A 87 -15.19 0.80 1.20
C VAL A 87 -14.72 0.67 -0.24
N THR A 88 -14.27 1.77 -0.79
CA THR A 88 -13.40 1.78 -1.97
C THR A 88 -11.95 1.68 -1.50
N LEU A 89 -11.19 0.71 -2.00
CA LEU A 89 -9.77 0.53 -1.68
C LEU A 89 -8.89 1.18 -2.76
N VAL A 90 -8.00 2.05 -2.35
CA VAL A 90 -6.96 2.63 -3.21
C VAL A 90 -5.60 2.23 -2.65
N MET A 91 -4.85 1.47 -3.43
CA MET A 91 -3.66 0.76 -2.95
C MET A 91 -2.43 1.08 -3.78
N HIS A 92 -1.31 1.27 -3.09
CA HIS A 92 0.00 1.45 -3.70
C HIS A 92 1.04 0.57 -2.98
N ASP A 93 1.93 -0.06 -3.73
CA ASP A 93 3.04 -0.89 -3.24
C ASP A 93 2.55 -1.92 -2.21
N TRP A 94 3.02 -1.88 -0.96
CA TRP A 94 2.56 -2.76 0.12
C TRP A 94 1.14 -2.48 0.61
N GLY A 95 0.51 -1.39 0.16
CA GLY A 95 -0.93 -1.24 0.33
C GLY A 95 -1.72 -2.41 -0.24
N SER A 96 -1.10 -3.22 -1.10
CA SER A 96 -1.64 -4.51 -1.60
C SER A 96 -2.13 -5.47 -0.52
N VAL A 97 -1.70 -5.31 0.75
CA VAL A 97 -2.26 -6.08 1.87
C VAL A 97 -3.79 -5.94 1.97
N GLY A 98 -4.35 -4.84 1.47
CA GLY A 98 -5.79 -4.64 1.33
C GLY A 98 -6.48 -5.66 0.42
N LEU A 99 -5.76 -6.30 -0.50
CA LEU A 99 -6.30 -7.38 -1.32
C LEU A 99 -6.64 -8.63 -0.51
N ALA A 100 -5.93 -8.89 0.60
CA ALA A 100 -6.26 -9.99 1.49
C ALA A 100 -7.60 -9.74 2.21
N PHE A 101 -7.81 -8.52 2.72
CA PHE A 101 -9.09 -8.09 3.28
C PHE A 101 -10.22 -8.16 2.23
N ALA A 102 -9.97 -7.65 1.02
CA ALA A 102 -10.95 -7.66 -0.05
C ALA A 102 -11.39 -9.08 -0.43
N GLN A 103 -10.46 -10.03 -0.53
CA GLN A 103 -10.78 -11.43 -0.83
C GLN A 103 -11.52 -12.13 0.31
N ARG A 104 -11.35 -11.70 1.55
CA ARG A 104 -12.05 -12.26 2.71
C ARG A 104 -13.47 -11.70 2.85
N PHE A 105 -13.67 -10.43 2.46
CA PHE A 105 -14.93 -9.71 2.55
C PHE A 105 -15.29 -9.00 1.24
N PRO A 106 -15.50 -9.74 0.13
CA PRO A 106 -15.78 -9.13 -1.18
C PRO A 106 -17.05 -8.27 -1.18
N GLU A 107 -18.02 -8.56 -0.32
CA GLU A 107 -19.25 -7.78 -0.16
C GLU A 107 -19.02 -6.40 0.47
N ARG A 108 -17.92 -6.22 1.18
CA ARG A 108 -17.53 -4.93 1.78
C ARG A 108 -16.76 -4.03 0.80
N ILE A 109 -16.44 -4.53 -0.39
CA ILE A 109 -15.64 -3.79 -1.37
C ILE A 109 -16.54 -3.18 -2.42
N GLU A 110 -16.49 -1.85 -2.52
CA GLU A 110 -17.25 -1.11 -3.52
C GLU A 110 -16.48 -0.97 -4.83
N ARG A 111 -15.23 -0.56 -4.76
CA ARG A 111 -14.30 -0.42 -5.90
C ARG A 111 -12.87 -0.72 -5.46
N ILE A 112 -12.02 -1.02 -6.42
CA ILE A 112 -10.57 -1.23 -6.19
C ILE A 112 -9.78 -0.37 -7.18
N VAL A 113 -8.78 0.36 -6.66
CA VAL A 113 -7.74 1.02 -7.46
C VAL A 113 -6.39 0.46 -7.07
N LEU A 114 -5.65 -0.03 -8.05
CA LEU A 114 -4.31 -0.60 -7.88
C LEU A 114 -3.29 0.23 -8.66
N THR A 115 -2.21 0.64 -8.00
CA THR A 115 -1.08 1.28 -8.68
C THR A 115 0.23 0.82 -8.09
N SER A 116 1.15 0.33 -8.91
CA SER A 116 2.47 -0.18 -8.48
C SER A 116 2.40 -1.10 -7.25
N VAL A 117 1.34 -1.87 -7.08
CA VAL A 117 1.18 -2.73 -5.89
C VAL A 117 2.09 -3.94 -5.94
N VAL A 118 2.56 -4.41 -4.79
CA VAL A 118 3.22 -5.72 -4.68
C VAL A 118 2.25 -6.78 -5.21
N PRO A 119 2.59 -7.50 -6.29
CA PRO A 119 1.62 -8.33 -7.00
C PRO A 119 1.39 -9.66 -6.30
N PHE A 120 0.13 -9.96 -6.01
CA PHE A 120 -0.29 -11.24 -5.43
C PHE A 120 -0.61 -12.26 -6.56
N VAL A 121 0.33 -12.36 -7.50
CA VAL A 121 0.22 -13.30 -8.63
C VAL A 121 1.52 -14.10 -8.80
N PRO A 122 1.47 -15.32 -9.36
CA PRO A 122 2.65 -16.13 -9.58
C PRO A 122 3.73 -15.43 -10.42
N GLY A 123 4.99 -15.80 -10.22
CA GLY A 123 6.12 -15.35 -11.06
C GLY A 123 6.76 -14.03 -10.66
N TYR A 124 6.24 -13.32 -9.65
CA TYR A 124 6.94 -12.16 -9.10
C TYR A 124 8.25 -12.56 -8.43
N ARG A 125 9.24 -11.69 -8.55
CA ARG A 125 10.56 -11.86 -7.91
C ARG A 125 10.98 -10.55 -7.27
N TRP A 126 11.34 -10.62 -6.01
CA TRP A 126 11.82 -9.46 -5.28
C TRP A 126 13.03 -8.80 -5.96
N HIS A 127 12.99 -7.48 -6.05
CA HIS A 127 14.12 -6.66 -6.50
C HIS A 127 15.33 -6.80 -5.57
N ARG A 128 16.50 -6.34 -6.01
CA ARG A 128 17.78 -6.57 -5.29
C ARG A 128 17.77 -6.12 -3.83
N VAL A 129 17.23 -4.92 -3.56
CA VAL A 129 17.18 -4.36 -2.20
C VAL A 129 16.28 -5.21 -1.31
N ALA A 130 15.09 -5.57 -1.76
CA ALA A 130 14.18 -6.45 -1.02
C ALA A 130 14.80 -7.82 -0.72
N ARG A 131 15.58 -8.38 -1.65
CA ARG A 131 16.31 -9.64 -1.39
C ARG A 131 17.34 -9.49 -0.27
N ALA A 132 18.02 -8.35 -0.19
CA ALA A 132 18.93 -8.06 0.93
C ALA A 132 18.17 -7.98 2.26
N TRP A 133 17.05 -7.25 2.31
CA TRP A 133 16.21 -7.13 3.52
C TRP A 133 15.67 -8.49 4.00
N ARG A 134 15.36 -9.38 3.09
CA ARG A 134 14.87 -10.74 3.41
C ARG A 134 15.95 -11.67 3.97
N THR A 135 17.22 -11.37 3.71
CA THR A 135 18.34 -12.20 4.20
C THR A 135 18.68 -11.80 5.64
N PRO A 136 18.60 -12.73 6.62
CA PRO A 136 19.00 -12.46 7.99
C PRO A 136 20.43 -11.92 8.06
N VAL A 137 20.72 -11.06 9.02
CA VAL A 137 21.96 -10.32 9.23
C VAL A 137 22.21 -9.26 8.15
N LEU A 138 22.17 -9.64 6.87
CA LEU A 138 22.34 -8.67 5.77
C LEU A 138 21.25 -7.61 5.76
N GLY A 139 20.02 -7.98 6.09
CA GLY A 139 18.89 -7.04 6.19
C GLY A 139 19.10 -6.03 7.31
N GLU A 140 19.52 -6.47 8.49
CA GLU A 140 19.81 -5.61 9.63
C GLU A 140 20.99 -4.65 9.33
N LEU A 141 22.04 -5.16 8.70
CA LEU A 141 23.16 -4.33 8.26
C LEU A 141 22.71 -3.28 7.23
N ALA A 142 21.93 -3.70 6.23
CA ALA A 142 21.39 -2.77 5.21
C ALA A 142 20.53 -1.67 5.84
N MET A 143 19.69 -2.01 6.85
CA MET A 143 18.92 -1.02 7.61
C MET A 143 19.81 -0.06 8.39
N GLY A 144 20.84 -0.56 9.06
CA GLY A 144 21.80 0.25 9.84
C GLY A 144 22.62 1.21 8.98
N PHE A 145 22.87 0.89 7.71
CA PHE A 145 23.56 1.76 6.75
C PHE A 145 22.62 2.63 5.92
N THR A 146 21.31 2.58 6.17
CA THR A 146 20.34 3.43 5.47
C THR A 146 20.52 4.89 5.92
N THR A 147 20.71 5.78 4.97
CA THR A 147 20.92 7.21 5.18
C THR A 147 19.94 8.03 4.35
N ARG A 148 19.76 9.32 4.69
CA ARG A 148 18.99 10.27 3.87
C ARG A 148 19.50 10.32 2.43
N PHE A 149 20.81 10.20 2.23
CA PHE A 149 21.40 10.15 0.90
C PHE A 149 20.97 8.92 0.11
N SER A 150 20.95 7.73 0.74
CA SER A 150 20.49 6.50 0.08
C SER A 150 19.01 6.57 -0.29
N PHE A 151 18.15 7.15 0.57
CA PHE A 151 16.74 7.38 0.25
C PHE A 151 16.58 8.28 -0.97
N ARG A 152 17.29 9.43 -1.02
CA ARG A 152 17.25 10.37 -2.16
C ARG A 152 17.78 9.78 -3.48
N ARG A 153 18.56 8.72 -3.42
CA ARG A 153 19.02 8.00 -4.63
C ARG A 153 18.03 6.98 -5.16
N THR A 154 17.11 6.52 -4.32
CA THR A 154 16.19 5.43 -4.64
C THR A 154 14.73 5.86 -4.70
N LEU A 155 14.39 7.00 -4.12
CA LEU A 155 13.03 7.53 -4.06
C LEU A 155 13.00 8.96 -4.61
N PRO A 156 11.86 9.41 -5.16
CA PRO A 156 11.65 10.82 -5.49
C PRO A 156 11.92 11.73 -4.28
N PRO A 157 12.46 12.94 -4.47
CA PRO A 157 12.80 13.85 -3.36
C PRO A 157 11.63 14.12 -2.42
N GLU A 158 10.42 14.27 -2.96
CA GLU A 158 9.17 14.55 -2.23
C GLU A 158 8.82 13.42 -1.25
N ILE A 159 9.16 12.19 -1.62
CA ILE A 159 8.95 10.98 -0.81
C ILE A 159 10.14 10.75 0.13
N ALA A 160 11.36 10.88 -0.39
CA ALA A 160 12.58 10.48 0.29
C ALA A 160 12.77 11.17 1.65
N ASP A 161 12.59 12.47 1.72
CA ASP A 161 12.85 13.23 2.93
C ASP A 161 11.82 12.98 4.03
N ARG A 162 10.54 12.88 3.65
CA ARG A 162 9.45 12.54 4.60
C ARG A 162 9.60 11.10 5.10
N ALA A 163 9.79 10.17 4.19
CA ALA A 163 9.97 8.76 4.54
C ALA A 163 11.17 8.55 5.46
N TYR A 164 12.31 9.20 5.17
CA TYR A 164 13.50 9.09 6.01
C TYR A 164 13.30 9.68 7.41
N ALA A 165 12.55 10.77 7.54
CA ALA A 165 12.26 11.39 8.85
C ALA A 165 11.48 10.46 9.78
N GLU A 166 10.68 9.53 9.22
CA GLU A 166 9.87 8.57 9.95
C GLU A 166 10.49 7.15 10.01
N PHE A 167 11.69 6.98 9.41
CA PHE A 167 12.37 5.68 9.27
C PHE A 167 13.19 5.30 10.50
N ASP A 168 12.52 5.18 11.65
CA ASP A 168 13.10 4.76 12.91
C ASP A 168 13.32 3.23 12.99
N GLN A 169 13.89 2.77 14.12
CA GLN A 169 14.13 1.34 14.35
C GLN A 169 12.85 0.48 14.32
N GLY A 170 11.71 1.07 14.72
CA GLY A 170 10.41 0.40 14.65
C GLY A 170 10.02 0.13 13.20
N THR A 171 10.14 1.14 12.33
CA THR A 171 9.87 1.01 10.90
C THR A 171 10.84 0.04 10.22
N GLN A 172 12.14 0.11 10.55
CA GLN A 172 13.13 -0.84 10.03
C GLN A 172 12.76 -2.28 10.36
N ARG A 173 12.37 -2.54 11.61
CA ARG A 173 11.90 -3.86 12.05
C ARG A 173 10.63 -4.30 11.31
N ALA A 174 9.66 -3.42 11.14
CA ALA A 174 8.42 -3.69 10.41
C ALA A 174 8.71 -4.09 8.96
N VAL A 175 9.56 -3.32 8.25
CA VAL A 175 10.00 -3.63 6.88
C VAL A 175 10.64 -5.01 6.81
N LEU A 176 11.64 -5.29 7.65
CA LEU A 176 12.34 -6.59 7.62
C LEU A 176 11.37 -7.76 7.84
N ARG A 177 10.46 -7.64 8.82
CA ARG A 177 9.49 -8.70 9.11
C ARG A 177 8.50 -8.90 7.97
N LEU A 178 7.91 -7.82 7.44
CA LEU A 178 6.95 -7.90 6.33
C LEU A 178 7.56 -8.56 5.10
N TYR A 179 8.76 -8.13 4.69
CA TYR A 179 9.42 -8.72 3.53
C TYR A 179 9.83 -10.18 3.76
N ARG A 180 10.25 -10.56 4.98
CA ARG A 180 10.62 -11.95 5.34
C ARG A 180 9.40 -12.86 5.41
N ALA A 181 8.26 -12.35 5.89
CA ALA A 181 7.00 -13.09 5.94
C ALA A 181 6.37 -13.31 4.56
N SER A 182 6.87 -12.62 3.52
CA SER A 182 6.24 -12.56 2.20
C SER A 182 7.18 -13.03 1.08
N PRO A 183 7.61 -14.29 1.06
CA PRO A 183 8.28 -14.86 -0.10
C PRO A 183 7.33 -14.89 -1.31
N PRO A 184 7.84 -14.94 -2.56
CA PRO A 184 7.02 -14.88 -3.78
C PRO A 184 5.88 -15.92 -3.83
N GLU A 185 6.13 -17.10 -3.30
CA GLU A 185 5.12 -18.17 -3.22
C GLU A 185 4.02 -17.88 -2.20
N VAL A 186 4.31 -17.11 -1.14
CA VAL A 186 3.31 -16.64 -0.19
C VAL A 186 2.46 -15.54 -0.83
N LEU A 187 3.08 -14.59 -1.55
CA LEU A 187 2.34 -13.58 -2.31
C LEU A 187 1.35 -14.22 -3.28
N ALA A 188 1.80 -15.20 -4.08
CA ALA A 188 0.96 -15.90 -5.04
C ALA A 188 -0.24 -16.60 -4.36
N ARG A 189 -0.01 -17.27 -3.21
CA ARG A 189 -1.10 -17.91 -2.44
C ARG A 189 -2.13 -16.91 -1.95
N HIS A 190 -1.70 -15.73 -1.51
CA HIS A 190 -2.63 -14.67 -1.08
C HIS A 190 -3.42 -14.06 -2.24
N GLY A 191 -3.10 -14.37 -3.48
CA GLY A 191 -3.84 -13.95 -4.65
C GLY A 191 -4.72 -15.03 -5.30
N GLU A 192 -4.80 -16.23 -4.73
CA GLU A 192 -5.55 -17.36 -5.32
C GLU A 192 -7.06 -17.08 -5.47
N ARG A 193 -7.60 -16.16 -4.67
CA ARG A 193 -9.02 -15.79 -4.70
C ARG A 193 -9.29 -14.42 -5.35
N LEU A 194 -8.30 -13.80 -6.01
CA LEU A 194 -8.51 -12.51 -6.71
C LEU A 194 -9.65 -12.59 -7.74
N GLY A 195 -9.84 -13.74 -8.37
CA GLY A 195 -10.96 -13.98 -9.29
C GLY A 195 -12.36 -13.91 -8.66
N GLU A 196 -12.47 -13.88 -7.34
CA GLU A 196 -13.75 -13.70 -6.64
C GLU A 196 -14.11 -12.20 -6.49
N LEU A 197 -13.15 -11.30 -6.67
CA LEU A 197 -13.36 -9.86 -6.63
C LEU A 197 -13.97 -9.37 -7.94
N ARG A 198 -15.28 -9.15 -7.93
CA ARG A 198 -16.07 -8.74 -9.11
C ARG A 198 -16.50 -7.27 -9.09
N CYS A 199 -16.10 -6.52 -8.07
CA CYS A 199 -16.34 -5.09 -8.00
C CYS A 199 -15.59 -4.36 -9.14
N PRO A 200 -16.03 -3.15 -9.55
CA PRO A 200 -15.28 -2.34 -10.49
C PRO A 200 -13.84 -2.13 -10.01
N ALA A 201 -12.88 -2.32 -10.92
CA ALA A 201 -11.46 -2.16 -10.61
C ALA A 201 -10.74 -1.30 -11.66
N LEU A 202 -9.84 -0.44 -11.18
CA LEU A 202 -8.92 0.34 -12.00
C LEU A 202 -7.48 -0.07 -11.66
N VAL A 203 -6.76 -0.52 -12.66
CA VAL A 203 -5.34 -0.87 -12.55
C VAL A 203 -4.54 0.18 -13.32
N GLU A 204 -3.96 1.13 -12.59
CA GLU A 204 -3.09 2.16 -13.16
C GLU A 204 -1.63 1.75 -12.98
N TRP A 205 -0.97 1.36 -14.07
CA TRP A 205 0.32 0.70 -13.97
C TRP A 205 1.44 1.47 -14.65
N PRO A 206 2.48 1.87 -13.89
CA PRO A 206 3.62 2.57 -14.46
C PRO A 206 4.53 1.64 -15.24
N THR A 207 5.03 2.12 -16.39
CA THR A 207 5.90 1.34 -17.28
C THR A 207 7.39 1.43 -16.95
N ARG A 208 7.78 2.41 -16.11
CA ARG A 208 9.17 2.64 -15.70
C ARG A 208 9.43 2.41 -14.21
N ASP A 209 8.59 1.59 -13.56
CA ASP A 209 8.77 1.23 -12.16
C ASP A 209 10.04 0.35 -12.00
N PRO A 210 11.05 0.79 -11.19
CA PRO A 210 12.27 0.03 -11.02
C PRO A 210 12.13 -1.17 -10.06
N TYR A 211 10.99 -1.32 -9.38
CA TYR A 211 10.75 -2.33 -8.36
C TYR A 211 9.80 -3.42 -8.81
N ILE A 212 8.77 -3.04 -9.58
CA ILE A 212 7.68 -3.94 -9.98
C ILE A 212 7.48 -3.80 -11.49
N GLY A 213 7.75 -4.88 -12.22
CA GLY A 213 7.73 -4.88 -13.68
C GLY A 213 6.38 -4.50 -14.29
N ALA A 214 6.42 -3.90 -15.48
CA ALA A 214 5.24 -3.42 -16.19
C ALA A 214 4.24 -4.56 -16.52
N GLU A 215 4.73 -5.78 -16.69
CA GLU A 215 3.92 -6.97 -16.98
C GLU A 215 2.93 -7.35 -15.87
N PHE A 216 3.18 -6.90 -14.63
CA PHE A 216 2.32 -7.25 -13.50
C PHE A 216 1.00 -6.47 -13.51
N GLY A 217 0.91 -5.32 -14.18
CA GLY A 217 -0.36 -4.61 -14.38
C GLY A 217 -1.39 -5.47 -15.11
N GLN A 218 -1.02 -6.01 -16.26
CA GLN A 218 -1.88 -6.91 -17.04
C GLN A 218 -2.21 -8.18 -16.25
N ARG A 219 -1.21 -8.80 -15.60
CA ARG A 219 -1.41 -10.04 -14.84
C ARG A 219 -2.34 -9.88 -13.64
N LEU A 220 -2.31 -8.73 -12.97
CA LEU A 220 -3.26 -8.42 -11.90
C LEU A 220 -4.66 -8.15 -12.47
N ALA A 221 -4.76 -7.40 -13.56
CA ALA A 221 -6.02 -7.19 -14.23
C ALA A 221 -6.66 -8.54 -14.66
N ASP A 222 -5.89 -9.44 -15.27
CA ASP A 222 -6.34 -10.76 -15.67
C ASP A 222 -6.74 -11.66 -14.49
N ALA A 223 -6.15 -11.44 -13.32
CA ALA A 223 -6.44 -12.21 -12.10
C ALA A 223 -7.73 -11.77 -11.39
N LEU A 224 -8.18 -10.53 -11.57
CA LEU A 224 -9.41 -10.01 -10.99
C LEU A 224 -10.64 -10.59 -11.70
N GLY A 225 -11.70 -10.87 -10.94
CA GLY A 225 -12.89 -11.58 -11.44
C GLY A 225 -13.93 -10.72 -12.15
N GLY A 226 -13.71 -9.40 -12.25
CA GLY A 226 -14.56 -8.44 -12.95
C GLY A 226 -14.02 -8.09 -14.33
N GLU A 227 -14.40 -6.93 -14.83
CA GLU A 227 -13.85 -6.31 -16.04
C GLU A 227 -13.00 -5.09 -15.62
N PRO A 228 -11.76 -5.29 -15.15
CA PRO A 228 -10.92 -4.20 -14.69
C PRO A 228 -10.51 -3.31 -15.86
N GLN A 229 -10.50 -1.99 -15.61
CA GLN A 229 -9.88 -1.03 -16.51
C GLN A 229 -8.37 -1.06 -16.28
N LEU A 230 -7.58 -1.28 -17.31
CA LEU A 230 -6.11 -1.23 -17.25
C LEU A 230 -5.60 -0.02 -18.02
N GLU A 231 -4.85 0.82 -17.31
CA GLU A 231 -4.19 2.02 -17.85
C GLU A 231 -2.68 1.92 -17.66
N SER A 232 -1.94 1.86 -18.76
CA SER A 232 -0.47 1.92 -18.73
C SER A 232 -0.01 3.38 -18.71
N ILE A 233 0.86 3.72 -17.75
CA ILE A 233 1.30 5.10 -17.51
C ILE A 233 2.82 5.19 -17.69
N ASP A 234 3.29 6.11 -18.53
CA ASP A 234 4.71 6.40 -18.65
C ASP A 234 5.21 7.18 -17.42
N ALA A 235 5.46 6.46 -16.33
CA ALA A 235 5.85 6.98 -15.03
C ALA A 235 6.69 5.97 -14.25
N GLY A 236 7.31 6.43 -13.15
CA GLY A 236 8.02 5.61 -12.17
C GLY A 236 7.07 5.07 -11.08
N HIS A 237 7.66 4.57 -9.98
CA HIS A 237 6.97 3.89 -8.89
C HIS A 237 5.89 4.72 -8.17
N TYR A 238 6.01 6.06 -8.16
CA TYR A 238 5.01 7.00 -7.63
C TYR A 238 4.37 7.76 -8.79
N PRO A 239 3.48 7.14 -9.59
CA PRO A 239 3.10 7.67 -10.90
C PRO A 239 2.36 9.01 -10.84
N TRP A 240 1.69 9.35 -9.75
CA TRP A 240 1.05 10.65 -9.57
C TRP A 240 2.03 11.84 -9.44
N LEU A 241 3.32 11.57 -9.14
CA LEU A 241 4.34 12.62 -9.15
C LEU A 241 4.79 12.95 -10.58
N ASP A 242 4.89 11.94 -11.44
CA ASP A 242 5.25 12.09 -12.85
C ASP A 242 4.05 12.53 -13.71
N ARG A 243 2.84 12.09 -13.34
CA ARG A 243 1.58 12.27 -14.06
C ARG A 243 0.45 12.71 -13.11
N PRO A 244 0.42 13.96 -12.69
CA PRO A 244 -0.57 14.46 -11.73
C PRO A 244 -2.03 14.27 -12.17
N GLU A 245 -2.29 14.21 -13.49
CA GLU A 245 -3.61 13.90 -14.05
C GLU A 245 -4.18 12.53 -13.67
N MET A 246 -3.32 11.64 -13.16
CA MET A 246 -3.74 10.36 -12.59
C MET A 246 -4.70 10.57 -11.41
N VAL A 247 -4.47 11.57 -10.57
CA VAL A 247 -5.33 11.88 -9.42
C VAL A 247 -6.77 12.18 -9.89
N ASP A 248 -6.93 12.94 -10.97
CA ASP A 248 -8.25 13.23 -11.54
C ASP A 248 -8.88 12.01 -12.20
N ARG A 249 -8.09 11.11 -12.80
CA ARG A 249 -8.59 9.87 -13.39
C ARG A 249 -9.11 8.93 -12.31
N VAL A 250 -8.35 8.73 -11.23
CA VAL A 250 -8.78 7.98 -10.05
C VAL A 250 -10.05 8.59 -9.46
N ALA A 251 -10.11 9.93 -9.33
CA ALA A 251 -11.29 10.61 -8.81
C ALA A 251 -12.55 10.36 -9.67
N ARG A 252 -12.43 10.38 -10.99
CA ARG A 252 -13.55 10.05 -11.90
C ARG A 252 -14.00 8.59 -11.81
N PHE A 253 -13.07 7.68 -11.56
CA PHE A 253 -13.39 6.26 -11.40
C PHE A 253 -14.11 5.97 -10.09
N ILE A 254 -13.74 6.68 -9.01
CA ILE A 254 -14.31 6.47 -7.68
C ILE A 254 -15.71 7.07 -7.55
N ASN A 255 -15.95 8.25 -8.15
CA ASN A 255 -17.22 8.97 -8.11
C ASN A 255 -18.16 8.53 -9.23
#